data_5d449420b4546a8e9d327f73b98d7358
#
_entry.id   5d449420b4546a8e9d327f73b98d7358
#
_cell.length_a   1.000
_cell.length_b   1.000
_cell.length_c   1.000
_cell.angle_alpha   90.00
_cell.angle_beta   90.00
_cell.angle_gamma   90.00
#
_symmetry.space_group_name_H-M   'P 1'
#
loop_
_entity.id
_entity.type
_entity.pdbx_description
1 polymer ?
#
loop_
_entity_poly.entity_id
_entity_poly.type
_entity_poly.pdbx_seq_one_letter_code
_entity_poly.pdbx_strand_id
1 'polypeptide(L)'
;IGYTAGPIEVIRAMSSLQSQVASGSNSIAQYAAEEALRSPKGREAIERMHRAYDERRRHIVSRLNAIDGLKCVMPKGAFYVMVDMSALIGKHLGDRKIGGSMDFADMLLENANVALTPGTAFCAEGYCRISYATSMEQIDKGVDRIEHFVNSLV
;
A
#
# COMPACT_ATOMS: atom_id res chain seq x y z
N ILE A 1 5.26 17.55 -0.52
CA ILE A 1 4.60 18.62 0.23
C ILE A 1 3.29 18.11 0.81
N GLY A 2 2.96 18.56 2.01
CA GLY A 2 1.68 18.30 2.67
C GLY A 2 1.14 19.59 3.28
N TYR A 3 -0.13 19.56 3.68
CA TYR A 3 -0.76 20.66 4.38
C TYR A 3 -1.62 20.15 5.53
N THR A 4 -1.81 21.00 6.53
CA THR A 4 -2.66 20.71 7.68
C THR A 4 -3.58 21.89 7.96
N ALA A 5 -4.83 21.61 8.28
CA ALA A 5 -5.82 22.57 8.74
C ALA A 5 -6.40 22.11 10.10
N GLY A 6 -6.65 23.05 11.01
CA GLY A 6 -7.16 22.73 12.33
C GLY A 6 -7.36 23.97 13.20
N PRO A 7 -7.61 23.80 14.51
CA PRO A 7 -7.73 24.92 15.46
C PRO A 7 -6.50 25.82 15.42
N ILE A 8 -6.74 27.13 15.51
CA ILE A 8 -5.69 28.15 15.28
C ILE A 8 -4.50 28.01 16.25
N GLU A 9 -4.75 27.63 17.49
CA GLU A 9 -3.71 27.46 18.51
C GLU A 9 -2.78 26.30 18.14
N VAL A 10 -3.33 25.18 17.63
CA VAL A 10 -2.56 24.02 17.19
C VAL A 10 -1.73 24.38 15.95
N ILE A 11 -2.34 25.04 14.96
CA ILE A 11 -1.63 25.43 13.74
C ILE A 11 -0.52 26.43 14.02
N ARG A 12 -0.72 27.38 14.93
CA ARG A 12 0.33 28.31 15.36
C ARG A 12 1.50 27.60 16.03
N ALA A 13 1.23 26.65 16.92
CA ALA A 13 2.28 25.86 17.56
C ALA A 13 3.06 25.01 16.54
N MET A 14 2.36 24.35 15.61
CA MET A 14 2.99 23.59 14.50
C MET A 14 3.87 24.50 13.62
N SER A 15 3.37 25.68 13.25
CA SER A 15 4.10 26.66 12.44
C SER A 15 5.38 27.15 13.14
N SER A 16 5.28 27.44 14.46
CA SER A 16 6.44 27.83 15.26
C SER A 16 7.48 26.71 15.31
N LEU A 17 7.06 25.49 15.55
CA LEU A 17 7.97 24.33 15.57
C LEU A 17 8.61 24.10 14.19
N GLN A 18 7.82 24.11 13.12
CA GLN A 18 8.30 23.95 11.74
C GLN A 18 9.35 25.01 11.39
N SER A 19 9.13 26.27 11.79
CA SER A 19 10.06 27.37 11.57
C SER A 19 11.44 27.12 12.21
N GLN A 20 11.46 26.48 13.39
CA GLN A 20 12.73 26.16 14.08
C GLN A 20 13.42 24.92 13.53
N VAL A 21 12.66 23.93 13.07
CA VAL A 21 13.19 22.65 12.60
C VAL A 21 13.68 22.72 11.16
N ALA A 22 12.90 23.33 10.25
CA ALA A 22 13.17 23.30 8.81
C ALA A 22 12.90 24.64 8.10
N SER A 23 12.69 25.73 8.84
CA SER A 23 12.36 27.06 8.34
C SER A 23 11.08 27.14 7.51
N GLY A 24 10.86 26.21 6.60
CA GLY A 24 9.65 26.13 5.76
C GLY A 24 9.71 24.98 4.78
N SER A 25 8.62 24.76 4.08
CA SER A 25 8.53 23.73 3.04
C SER A 25 9.33 24.15 1.79
N ASN A 26 9.81 23.15 1.05
CA ASN A 26 10.53 23.39 -0.20
C ASN A 26 9.72 24.27 -1.18
N SER A 27 10.27 25.40 -1.60
CA SER A 27 9.58 26.39 -2.42
C SER A 27 9.26 25.87 -3.84
N ILE A 28 10.16 25.08 -4.44
CA ILE A 28 9.93 24.47 -5.76
C ILE A 28 8.71 23.54 -5.69
N ALA A 29 8.61 22.73 -4.62
CA ALA A 29 7.48 21.85 -4.41
C ALA A 29 6.15 22.63 -4.17
N GLN A 30 6.21 23.80 -3.53
CA GLN A 30 5.03 24.66 -3.35
C GLN A 30 4.53 25.19 -4.69
N TYR A 31 5.41 25.74 -5.55
CA TYR A 31 5.03 26.21 -6.89
C TYR A 31 4.50 25.06 -7.77
N ALA A 32 5.11 23.88 -7.73
CA ALA A 32 4.64 22.74 -8.47
C ALA A 32 3.24 22.28 -8.00
N ALA A 33 2.99 22.30 -6.69
CA ALA A 33 1.67 21.96 -6.12
C ALA A 33 0.62 23.02 -6.50
N GLU A 34 0.97 24.30 -6.49
CA GLU A 34 0.08 25.39 -6.92
C GLU A 34 -0.34 25.21 -8.39
N GLU A 35 0.62 24.96 -9.28
CA GLU A 35 0.35 24.71 -10.69
C GLU A 35 -0.53 23.47 -10.88
N ALA A 36 -0.22 22.35 -10.19
CA ALA A 36 -1.00 21.13 -10.27
C ALA A 36 -2.47 21.31 -9.82
N LEU A 37 -2.70 22.15 -8.81
CA LEU A 37 -4.05 22.41 -8.29
C LEU A 37 -4.85 23.42 -9.12
N ARG A 38 -4.20 24.42 -9.71
CA ARG A 38 -4.85 25.51 -10.45
C ARG A 38 -5.02 25.21 -11.94
N SER A 39 -4.08 24.48 -12.51
CA SER A 39 -4.02 24.23 -13.95
C SER A 39 -5.09 23.24 -14.41
N PRO A 40 -5.75 23.48 -15.55
CA PRO A 40 -6.61 22.48 -16.19
C PRO A 40 -5.88 21.17 -16.50
N LYS A 41 -4.60 21.24 -16.89
CA LYS A 41 -3.74 20.06 -17.13
C LYS A 41 -3.52 19.23 -15.87
N GLY A 42 -3.40 19.88 -14.71
CA GLY A 42 -3.33 19.21 -13.42
C GLY A 42 -4.57 18.39 -13.13
N ARG A 43 -5.75 18.96 -13.38
CA ARG A 43 -7.04 18.25 -13.22
C ARG A 43 -7.17 17.05 -14.15
N GLU A 44 -6.85 17.21 -15.42
CA GLU A 44 -6.84 16.12 -16.39
C GLU A 44 -5.86 15.01 -16.00
N ALA A 45 -4.68 15.36 -15.48
CA ALA A 45 -3.70 14.40 -14.99
C ALA A 45 -4.26 13.58 -13.82
N ILE A 46 -4.90 14.25 -12.85
CA ILE A 46 -5.53 13.59 -11.68
C ILE A 46 -6.61 12.61 -12.16
N GLU A 47 -7.46 13.01 -13.09
CA GLU A 47 -8.52 12.14 -13.63
C GLU A 47 -7.95 10.89 -14.35
N ARG A 48 -6.86 11.06 -15.12
CA ARG A 48 -6.19 9.92 -15.75
C ARG A 48 -5.58 8.98 -14.72
N MET A 49 -4.88 9.52 -13.72
CA MET A 49 -4.30 8.72 -12.63
C MET A 49 -5.39 8.00 -11.84
N HIS A 50 -6.47 8.67 -11.50
CA HIS A 50 -7.59 8.09 -10.76
C HIS A 50 -8.19 6.89 -11.50
N ARG A 51 -8.44 7.02 -12.82
CA ARG A 51 -8.95 5.89 -13.63
C ARG A 51 -7.97 4.71 -13.63
N ALA A 52 -6.68 4.96 -13.83
CA ALA A 52 -5.66 3.91 -13.82
C ALA A 52 -5.54 3.21 -12.46
N TYR A 53 -5.63 3.96 -11.37
CA TYR A 53 -5.62 3.39 -10.02
C TYR A 53 -6.90 2.62 -9.69
N ASP A 54 -8.06 3.06 -10.15
CA ASP A 54 -9.32 2.35 -9.94
C ASP A 54 -9.34 1.00 -10.68
N GLU A 55 -8.82 0.96 -11.91
CA GLU A 55 -8.65 -0.27 -12.66
C GLU A 55 -7.72 -1.27 -11.94
N ARG A 56 -6.54 -0.82 -11.52
CA ARG A 56 -5.59 -1.63 -10.76
C ARG A 56 -6.17 -2.12 -9.44
N ARG A 57 -6.90 -1.26 -8.74
CA ARG A 57 -7.57 -1.58 -7.47
C ARG A 57 -8.55 -2.73 -7.63
N ARG A 58 -9.42 -2.65 -8.62
CA ARG A 58 -10.40 -3.71 -8.91
C ARG A 58 -9.72 -5.00 -9.32
N HIS A 59 -8.71 -4.89 -10.16
CA HIS A 59 -7.96 -6.04 -10.67
C HIS A 59 -7.23 -6.79 -9.56
N ILE A 60 -6.42 -6.11 -8.76
CA ILE A 60 -5.65 -6.76 -7.68
C ILE A 60 -6.57 -7.40 -6.63
N VAL A 61 -7.68 -6.74 -6.25
CA VAL A 61 -8.63 -7.32 -5.29
C VAL A 61 -9.29 -8.57 -5.84
N SER A 62 -9.70 -8.56 -7.12
CA SER A 62 -10.26 -9.74 -7.77
C SER A 62 -9.28 -10.91 -7.79
N ARG A 63 -8.01 -10.63 -8.18
CA ARG A 63 -6.96 -11.64 -8.27
C ARG A 63 -6.61 -12.23 -6.90
N LEU A 64 -6.44 -11.39 -5.87
CA LEU A 64 -6.11 -11.85 -4.52
C LEU A 64 -7.24 -12.68 -3.90
N ASN A 65 -8.50 -12.30 -4.14
CA ASN A 65 -9.65 -13.08 -3.64
C ASN A 65 -9.87 -14.41 -4.38
N ALA A 66 -9.20 -14.66 -5.49
CA ALA A 66 -9.21 -15.94 -6.18
C ALA A 66 -8.21 -16.95 -5.59
N ILE A 67 -7.31 -16.50 -4.69
CA ILE A 67 -6.31 -17.35 -4.05
C ILE A 67 -6.88 -17.90 -2.74
N ASP A 68 -6.95 -19.22 -2.60
CA ASP A 68 -7.44 -19.88 -1.40
C ASP A 68 -6.60 -19.52 -0.17
N GLY A 69 -7.27 -19.12 0.91
CA GLY A 69 -6.62 -18.69 2.15
C GLY A 69 -6.32 -17.19 2.23
N LEU A 70 -6.56 -16.42 1.16
CA LEU A 70 -6.47 -14.97 1.16
C LEU A 70 -7.85 -14.32 1.04
N LYS A 71 -8.03 -13.18 1.73
CA LYS A 71 -9.23 -12.34 1.59
C LYS A 71 -8.84 -10.86 1.53
N CYS A 72 -9.42 -10.14 0.61
CA CYS A 72 -9.16 -8.72 0.43
C CYS A 72 -10.46 -7.94 0.28
N VAL A 73 -10.69 -7.00 1.19
CA VAL A 73 -11.83 -6.06 1.10
C VAL A 73 -11.49 -4.98 0.09
N MET A 74 -12.45 -4.60 -0.76
CA MET A 74 -12.30 -3.52 -1.72
C MET A 74 -12.03 -2.19 -1.01
N PRO A 75 -10.83 -1.60 -1.11
CA PRO A 75 -10.53 -0.33 -0.46
C PRO A 75 -11.26 0.82 -1.15
N LYS A 76 -11.66 1.83 -0.38
CA LYS A 76 -12.35 3.02 -0.91
C LYS A 76 -11.39 4.15 -1.30
N GLY A 77 -10.10 4.02 -0.99
CA GLY A 77 -9.08 5.02 -1.27
C GLY A 77 -7.67 4.48 -1.09
N ALA A 78 -6.69 5.36 -1.18
CA ALA A 78 -5.26 5.06 -1.22
C ALA A 78 -4.86 4.20 -2.44
N PHE A 79 -3.65 3.68 -2.43
CA PHE A 79 -3.11 2.76 -3.44
C PHE A 79 -2.55 1.48 -2.80
N TYR A 80 -3.17 1.08 -1.68
CA TYR A 80 -2.86 -0.14 -0.93
C TYR A 80 -4.10 -1.00 -0.76
N VAL A 81 -3.88 -2.30 -0.68
CA VAL A 81 -4.85 -3.27 -0.17
C VAL A 81 -4.34 -3.88 1.13
N MET A 82 -5.23 -4.14 2.08
CA MET A 82 -4.97 -4.98 3.24
C MET A 82 -5.55 -6.36 2.93
N VAL A 83 -4.68 -7.36 2.97
CA VAL A 83 -5.01 -8.74 2.64
C VAL A 83 -5.00 -9.55 3.94
N ASP A 84 -6.12 -10.14 4.26
CA ASP A 84 -6.25 -11.11 5.34
C ASP A 84 -5.60 -12.43 4.89
N MET A 85 -4.55 -12.83 5.60
CA MET A 85 -3.82 -14.08 5.38
C MET A 85 -3.95 -15.03 6.60
N SER A 86 -4.84 -14.72 7.51
CA SER A 86 -5.00 -15.46 8.78
C SER A 86 -5.24 -16.96 8.59
N ALA A 87 -5.91 -17.36 7.51
CA ALA A 87 -6.13 -18.76 7.16
C ALA A 87 -4.84 -19.52 6.76
N LEU A 88 -3.74 -18.82 6.50
CA LEU A 88 -2.44 -19.41 6.20
C LEU A 88 -1.56 -19.59 7.45
N ILE A 89 -1.93 -19.00 8.58
CA ILE A 89 -1.21 -19.16 9.84
C ILE A 89 -1.29 -20.64 10.27
N GLY A 90 -0.14 -21.19 10.56
CA GLY A 90 -0.01 -22.60 10.91
C GLY A 90 0.42 -23.50 9.75
N LYS A 91 0.27 -23.06 8.50
CA LYS A 91 0.78 -23.76 7.32
C LYS A 91 2.31 -23.72 7.25
N HIS A 92 2.88 -24.61 6.45
CA HIS A 92 4.33 -24.84 6.37
C HIS A 92 4.83 -24.80 4.93
N LEU A 93 6.06 -24.35 4.75
CA LEU A 93 6.84 -24.60 3.53
C LEU A 93 8.14 -25.31 3.99
N GLY A 94 8.24 -26.62 3.71
CA GLY A 94 9.29 -27.45 4.31
C GLY A 94 9.22 -27.44 5.84
N ASP A 95 10.34 -27.14 6.49
CA ASP A 95 10.44 -27.08 7.95
C ASP A 95 10.00 -25.73 8.56
N ARG A 96 9.69 -24.73 7.72
CA ARG A 96 9.30 -23.39 8.19
C ARG A 96 7.78 -23.26 8.30
N LYS A 97 7.33 -22.87 9.49
CA LYS A 97 5.92 -22.60 9.79
C LYS A 97 5.62 -21.11 9.67
N ILE A 98 4.46 -20.77 9.14
CA ILE A 98 3.90 -19.43 9.19
C ILE A 98 3.26 -19.23 10.57
N GLY A 99 3.95 -18.49 11.45
CA GLY A 99 3.44 -18.13 12.77
C GLY A 99 2.65 -16.82 12.79
N GLY A 100 2.82 -15.99 11.75
CA GLY A 100 2.15 -14.69 11.63
C GLY A 100 2.49 -13.94 10.36
N SER A 101 2.11 -12.68 10.31
CA SER A 101 2.29 -11.83 9.12
C SER A 101 3.76 -11.54 8.79
N MET A 102 4.64 -11.53 9.79
CA MET A 102 6.07 -11.36 9.58
C MET A 102 6.66 -12.56 8.86
N ASP A 103 6.41 -13.78 9.37
CA ASP A 103 6.91 -15.02 8.76
C ASP A 103 6.42 -15.17 7.33
N PHE A 104 5.14 -14.85 7.08
CA PHE A 104 4.58 -14.86 5.73
C PHE A 104 5.31 -13.88 4.81
N ALA A 105 5.57 -12.66 5.28
CA ALA A 105 6.28 -11.65 4.51
C ALA A 105 7.71 -12.08 4.16
N ASP A 106 8.45 -12.60 5.12
CA ASP A 106 9.83 -13.06 4.96
C ASP A 106 9.89 -14.27 4.01
N MET A 107 9.03 -15.26 4.23
CA MET A 107 8.98 -16.45 3.37
C MET A 107 8.58 -16.12 1.93
N LEU A 108 7.65 -15.18 1.75
CA LEU A 108 7.24 -14.74 0.42
C LEU A 108 8.37 -13.97 -0.30
N LEU A 109 9.10 -13.14 0.43
CA LEU A 109 10.26 -12.44 -0.12
C LEU A 109 11.35 -13.42 -0.57
N GLU A 110 11.71 -14.37 0.28
CA GLU A 110 12.79 -15.34 0.03
C GLU A 110 12.45 -16.35 -1.07
N ASN A 111 11.21 -16.84 -1.10
CA ASN A 111 10.84 -17.95 -2.00
C ASN A 111 10.12 -17.51 -3.27
N ALA A 112 9.47 -16.34 -3.26
CA ALA A 112 8.72 -15.83 -4.41
C ALA A 112 9.24 -14.48 -4.94
N ASN A 113 10.22 -13.85 -4.29
CA ASN A 113 10.73 -12.51 -4.64
C ASN A 113 9.58 -11.48 -4.71
N VAL A 114 8.66 -11.52 -3.74
CA VAL A 114 7.59 -10.54 -3.57
C VAL A 114 7.74 -9.88 -2.20
N ALA A 115 7.94 -8.56 -2.22
CA ALA A 115 7.99 -7.74 -1.02
C ALA A 115 6.61 -7.17 -0.69
N LEU A 116 6.18 -7.33 0.55
CA LEU A 116 4.98 -6.71 1.11
C LEU A 116 5.24 -6.23 2.54
N THR A 117 4.32 -5.47 3.11
CA THR A 117 4.47 -5.01 4.49
C THR A 117 3.62 -5.89 5.41
N PRO A 118 4.21 -6.54 6.43
CA PRO A 118 3.46 -7.33 7.39
C PRO A 118 2.50 -6.46 8.21
N GLY A 119 1.36 -7.02 8.58
CA GLY A 119 0.31 -6.30 9.31
C GLY A 119 0.71 -5.87 10.72
N THR A 120 1.66 -6.55 11.34
CA THR A 120 2.25 -6.15 12.63
C THR A 120 2.73 -4.70 12.63
N ALA A 121 3.25 -4.20 11.50
CA ALA A 121 3.66 -2.80 11.34
C ALA A 121 2.48 -1.80 11.49
N PHE A 122 1.24 -2.29 11.45
CA PHE A 122 0.00 -1.51 11.53
C PHE A 122 -0.90 -1.97 12.68
N CYS A 123 -0.37 -2.74 13.65
CA CYS A 123 -1.15 -3.37 14.72
C CYS A 123 -2.29 -4.26 14.19
N ALA A 124 -2.12 -4.87 13.01
CA ALA A 124 -3.09 -5.69 12.30
C ALA A 124 -2.49 -7.09 11.98
N GLU A 125 -2.26 -7.89 13.03
CA GLU A 125 -1.75 -9.24 12.86
C GLU A 125 -2.75 -10.10 12.04
N GLY A 126 -2.20 -11.03 11.25
CA GLY A 126 -2.99 -11.82 10.29
C GLY A 126 -3.29 -11.11 8.96
N TYR A 127 -2.82 -9.86 8.80
CA TYR A 127 -2.94 -9.09 7.57
C TYR A 127 -1.58 -8.77 6.95
N CYS A 128 -1.58 -8.48 5.65
CA CYS A 128 -0.45 -7.90 4.94
C CYS A 128 -0.91 -6.74 4.07
N ARG A 129 -0.06 -5.71 3.93
CA ARG A 129 -0.32 -4.58 3.04
C ARG A 129 0.43 -4.74 1.74
N ILE A 130 -0.29 -4.63 0.62
CA ILE A 130 0.27 -4.67 -0.73
C ILE A 130 -0.03 -3.34 -1.42
N SER A 131 0.98 -2.74 -2.07
CA SER A 131 0.83 -1.55 -2.90
C SER A 131 0.49 -1.96 -4.33
N TYR A 132 -0.50 -1.27 -4.94
CA TYR A 132 -0.78 -1.38 -6.38
C TYR A 132 -0.37 -0.13 -7.17
N ALA A 133 0.54 0.67 -6.61
CA ALA A 133 1.13 1.82 -7.28
C ALA A 133 2.25 1.40 -8.25
N THR A 134 1.93 0.48 -9.16
CA THR A 134 2.85 -0.05 -10.17
C THR A 134 2.09 -0.36 -11.47
N SER A 135 2.74 -0.90 -12.50
CA SER A 135 2.05 -1.29 -13.75
C SER A 135 1.13 -2.51 -13.53
N MET A 136 0.14 -2.69 -14.41
CA MET A 136 -0.74 -3.85 -14.38
C MET A 136 0.05 -5.16 -14.54
N GLU A 137 1.03 -5.18 -15.42
CA GLU A 137 1.94 -6.31 -15.63
C GLU A 137 2.67 -6.72 -14.34
N GLN A 138 3.17 -5.74 -13.58
CA GLN A 138 3.85 -6.02 -12.31
C GLN A 138 2.88 -6.51 -11.23
N ILE A 139 1.64 -6.04 -11.25
CA ILE A 139 0.57 -6.55 -10.36
C ILE A 139 0.32 -8.02 -10.69
N ASP A 140 0.10 -8.36 -11.96
CA ASP A 140 -0.13 -9.73 -12.38
C ASP A 140 1.02 -10.64 -11.99
N LYS A 141 2.24 -10.26 -12.33
CA LYS A 141 3.45 -11.01 -11.99
C LYS A 141 3.61 -11.21 -10.48
N GLY A 142 3.29 -10.18 -9.69
CA GLY A 142 3.34 -10.26 -8.22
C GLY A 142 2.29 -11.21 -7.66
N VAL A 143 1.05 -11.12 -8.16
CA VAL A 143 -0.04 -11.98 -7.70
C VAL A 143 0.17 -13.43 -8.13
N ASP A 144 0.64 -13.69 -9.36
CA ASP A 144 0.98 -15.06 -9.82
C ASP A 144 2.02 -15.72 -8.89
N ARG A 145 3.02 -14.97 -8.45
CA ARG A 145 4.04 -15.44 -7.51
C ARG A 145 3.46 -15.72 -6.12
N ILE A 146 2.56 -14.85 -5.63
CA ILE A 146 1.85 -15.07 -4.37
C ILE A 146 1.00 -16.35 -4.46
N GLU A 147 0.25 -16.52 -5.53
CA GLU A 147 -0.59 -17.69 -5.78
C GLU A 147 0.24 -18.98 -5.79
N HIS A 148 1.34 -18.99 -6.55
CA HIS A 148 2.24 -20.13 -6.59
C HIS A 148 2.83 -20.47 -5.21
N PHE A 149 3.25 -19.46 -4.46
CA PHE A 149 3.75 -19.64 -3.10
C PHE A 149 2.68 -20.21 -2.17
N VAL A 150 1.47 -19.62 -2.16
CA VAL A 150 0.36 -20.09 -1.31
C VAL A 150 -0.03 -21.53 -1.63
N ASN A 151 -0.06 -21.90 -2.91
CA ASN A 151 -0.36 -23.26 -3.36
C ASN A 151 0.74 -24.28 -2.99
N SER A 152 1.96 -23.84 -2.67
CA SER A 152 3.04 -24.71 -2.20
C SER A 152 3.03 -24.97 -0.70
N LEU A 153 2.15 -24.28 0.05
CA LEU A 153 2.01 -24.46 1.51
C LEU A 153 1.16 -25.70 1.84
N VAL A 154 1.60 -26.43 2.85
CA VAL A 154 0.92 -27.60 3.40
C VAL A 154 0.46 -27.38 4.83
#